data_4d6229f5e31a8acb5108b2229e91160f
#
_entry.id   4d6229f5e31a8acb5108b2229e91160f
#
_cell.length_a   1.000
_cell.length_b   1.000
_cell.length_c   1.000
_cell.angle_alpha   90.00
_cell.angle_beta   90.00
_cell.angle_gamma   90.00
#
_symmetry.space_group_name_H-M   'P 1'
#
loop_
_entity.id
_entity.type
_entity.pdbx_description
1 polymer ?
#
loop_
_entity_poly.entity_id
_entity_poly.type
_entity_poly.pdbx_seq_one_letter_code
_entity_poly.pdbx_strand_id
1 'polypeptide(L)'
;MYAEKLKELGVTLPAAPGKGGLYAPTKTFGENKLMYVSGCGCNIPGEESFGKLGQEYTTEQGQKWARNAMMNVLAVLERDLGSLDRICSFDKITVFVASADDFYEQPQVANGATKLLQDVFGDEIGLPTRSAVGMNV
;
A
#
# COMPACT_ATOMS: atom_id res chain seq x y z
N MET A 1 13.14 -2.29 -15.00
CA MET A 1 11.88 -2.96 -15.41
C MET A 1 10.66 -2.33 -14.76
N TYR A 2 10.50 -2.33 -13.46
CA TYR A 2 9.32 -1.73 -12.82
C TYR A 2 9.37 -0.19 -12.76
N ALA A 3 10.57 0.40 -12.74
CA ALA A 3 10.70 1.85 -12.81
C ALA A 3 10.11 2.41 -14.12
N GLU A 4 10.39 1.75 -15.24
CA GLU A 4 9.81 2.10 -16.52
C GLU A 4 8.31 1.89 -16.55
N LYS A 5 7.84 0.81 -15.91
CA LYS A 5 6.40 0.51 -15.84
C LYS A 5 5.64 1.58 -15.05
N LEU A 6 6.19 2.02 -13.92
CA LEU A 6 5.63 3.13 -13.15
C LEU A 6 5.53 4.39 -14.01
N LYS A 7 6.58 4.70 -14.76
CA LYS A 7 6.62 5.87 -15.65
C LYS A 7 5.55 5.77 -16.74
N GLU A 8 5.41 4.61 -17.38
CA GLU A 8 4.37 4.37 -18.39
C GLU A 8 2.96 4.60 -17.83
N LEU A 9 2.74 4.22 -16.57
CA LEU A 9 1.46 4.38 -15.87
C LEU A 9 1.25 5.80 -15.34
N GLY A 10 2.23 6.69 -15.49
CA GLY A 10 2.17 8.04 -14.95
C GLY A 10 2.24 8.08 -13.43
N VAL A 11 2.84 7.08 -12.80
CA VAL A 11 2.97 6.98 -11.34
C VAL A 11 4.34 7.47 -10.92
N THR A 12 4.36 8.49 -10.07
CA THR A 12 5.57 8.98 -9.41
C THR A 12 5.47 8.60 -7.93
N LEU A 13 6.36 7.74 -7.46
CA LEU A 13 6.38 7.36 -6.06
C LEU A 13 6.78 8.56 -5.20
N PRO A 14 6.14 8.77 -4.05
CA PRO A 14 6.56 9.80 -3.11
C PRO A 14 7.91 9.45 -2.49
N ALA A 15 8.52 10.41 -1.79
CA ALA A 15 9.65 10.09 -0.92
C ALA A 15 9.19 9.06 0.12
N ALA A 16 10.05 8.09 0.42
CA ALA A 16 9.71 7.07 1.41
C ALA A 16 9.39 7.74 2.77
N PRO A 17 8.25 7.42 3.37
CA PRO A 17 7.88 8.01 4.65
C PRO A 17 8.87 7.61 5.75
N GLY A 18 9.09 8.51 6.70
CA GLY A 18 9.87 8.23 7.88
C GLY A 18 9.12 7.35 8.87
N LYS A 19 9.85 6.80 9.84
CA LYS A 19 9.25 6.00 10.91
C LYS A 19 8.43 6.89 11.84
N GLY A 20 7.24 6.39 12.20
CA GLY A 20 6.40 7.04 13.19
C GLY A 20 6.67 6.63 14.63
N GLY A 21 7.68 5.76 14.88
CA GLY A 21 7.97 5.24 16.21
C GLY A 21 9.22 4.39 16.25
N LEU A 22 9.37 3.63 17.30
CA LEU A 22 10.53 2.77 17.54
C LEU A 22 10.29 1.38 16.90
N TYR A 23 10.59 1.27 15.62
CA TYR A 23 10.47 0.03 14.85
C TYR A 23 11.34 0.10 13.59
N ALA A 24 11.51 -1.03 12.90
CA ALA A 24 12.15 -1.10 11.60
C ALA A 24 11.13 -0.92 10.48
N PRO A 25 11.39 -0.13 9.44
CA PRO A 25 10.49 -0.01 8.29
C PRO A 25 10.32 -1.32 7.54
N THR A 26 11.37 -2.10 7.44
CA THR A 26 11.38 -3.43 6.84
C THR A 26 12.24 -4.37 7.65
N LYS A 27 11.95 -5.67 7.54
CA LYS A 27 12.77 -6.70 8.18
C LYS A 27 12.83 -7.92 7.30
N THR A 28 14.04 -8.32 6.92
CA THR A 28 14.26 -9.54 6.15
C THR A 28 14.37 -10.75 7.08
N PHE A 29 13.94 -11.89 6.58
CA PHE A 29 14.04 -13.17 7.28
C PHE A 29 14.04 -14.31 6.25
N GLY A 30 14.08 -15.56 6.70
CA GLY A 30 14.06 -16.69 5.79
C GLY A 30 15.25 -16.68 4.81
N GLU A 31 16.48 -16.56 5.34
CA GLU A 31 17.71 -16.50 4.53
C GLU A 31 17.70 -15.30 3.56
N ASN A 32 17.14 -14.17 4.00
CA ASN A 32 17.01 -12.94 3.22
C ASN A 32 16.11 -13.07 1.98
N LYS A 33 15.25 -14.07 1.95
CA LYS A 33 14.31 -14.27 0.83
C LYS A 33 12.93 -13.68 1.08
N LEU A 34 12.62 -13.38 2.34
CA LEU A 34 11.33 -12.85 2.76
C LEU A 34 11.51 -11.52 3.48
N MET A 35 10.52 -10.66 3.39
CA MET A 35 10.57 -9.35 4.03
C MET A 35 9.19 -8.97 4.57
N TYR A 36 9.15 -8.57 5.85
CA TYR A 36 8.02 -7.83 6.40
C TYR A 36 8.21 -6.33 6.15
N VAL A 37 7.12 -5.65 5.91
CA VAL A 37 7.08 -4.20 5.77
C VAL A 37 6.14 -3.64 6.84
N SER A 38 6.62 -2.67 7.61
CA SER A 38 5.79 -1.97 8.58
C SER A 38 4.68 -1.20 7.90
N GLY A 39 3.55 -1.00 8.58
CA GLY A 39 2.40 -0.32 8.02
C GLY A 39 2.73 1.09 7.55
N CYS A 40 2.19 1.45 6.40
CA CYS A 40 2.27 2.79 5.84
C CYS A 40 0.88 3.40 5.76
N GLY A 41 0.76 4.67 6.14
CA GLY A 41 -0.47 5.42 5.99
C GLY A 41 -0.70 5.87 4.54
N CYS A 42 -1.85 6.49 4.32
CA CYS A 42 -2.29 6.91 2.99
C CYS A 42 -1.90 8.35 2.64
N ASN A 43 -1.30 9.08 3.56
CA ASN A 43 -1.01 10.48 3.33
C ASN A 43 0.29 10.64 2.55
N ILE A 44 0.22 11.41 1.47
CA ILE A 44 1.37 11.87 0.71
C ILE A 44 1.28 13.41 0.63
N PRO A 45 2.40 14.12 0.39
CA PRO A 45 2.36 15.58 0.37
C PRO A 45 1.32 16.13 -0.60
N GLY A 46 0.41 16.98 -0.08
CA GLY A 46 -0.68 17.58 -0.85
C GLY A 46 -1.93 16.73 -0.99
N GLU A 47 -1.93 15.50 -0.47
CA GLU A 47 -3.06 14.57 -0.55
C GLU A 47 -3.26 13.89 0.80
N GLU A 48 -3.62 14.65 1.82
CA GLU A 48 -3.87 14.13 3.16
C GLU A 48 -5.36 13.86 3.37
N SER A 49 -5.66 12.80 4.13
CA SER A 49 -7.03 12.46 4.52
C SER A 49 -7.13 12.35 6.04
N PHE A 50 -8.25 12.86 6.56
CA PHE A 50 -8.56 12.80 7.99
C PHE A 50 -10.05 12.51 8.14
N GLY A 51 -10.40 11.24 8.31
CA GLY A 51 -11.80 10.86 8.46
C GLY A 51 -12.01 9.37 8.19
N LYS A 52 -13.27 8.99 8.15
CA LYS A 52 -13.70 7.61 8.04
C LYS A 52 -14.52 7.38 6.78
N LEU A 53 -14.31 6.22 6.17
CA LEU A 53 -15.14 5.74 5.09
C LEU A 53 -16.57 5.49 5.60
N GLY A 54 -17.55 5.91 4.81
CA GLY A 54 -18.95 5.84 5.24
C GLY A 54 -19.41 7.03 6.07
N GLN A 55 -18.51 7.94 6.42
CA GLN A 55 -18.81 9.22 7.06
C GLN A 55 -18.32 10.36 6.17
N GLU A 56 -17.03 10.75 6.32
CA GLU A 56 -16.46 11.85 5.54
C GLU A 56 -16.13 11.43 4.10
N TYR A 57 -15.88 10.14 3.86
CA TYR A 57 -15.38 9.66 2.57
C TYR A 57 -16.23 8.53 1.98
N THR A 58 -16.25 8.47 0.65
CA THR A 58 -16.88 7.40 -0.13
C THR A 58 -15.90 6.25 -0.38
N THR A 59 -16.43 5.11 -0.86
CA THR A 59 -15.60 3.96 -1.25
C THR A 59 -14.59 4.33 -2.32
N GLU A 60 -14.98 5.12 -3.32
CA GLU A 60 -14.08 5.55 -4.40
C GLU A 60 -12.94 6.42 -3.89
N GLN A 61 -13.23 7.32 -2.95
CA GLN A 61 -12.18 8.10 -2.28
C GLN A 61 -11.27 7.21 -1.47
N GLY A 62 -11.83 6.20 -0.79
CA GLY A 62 -11.08 5.21 -0.05
C GLY A 62 -10.12 4.41 -0.94
N GLN A 63 -10.54 4.07 -2.15
CA GLN A 63 -9.67 3.40 -3.12
C GLN A 63 -8.47 4.26 -3.50
N LYS A 64 -8.67 5.56 -3.66
CA LYS A 64 -7.57 6.50 -3.91
C LYS A 64 -6.60 6.53 -2.73
N TRP A 65 -7.11 6.56 -1.50
CA TRP A 65 -6.27 6.57 -0.29
C TRP A 65 -5.53 5.24 -0.11
N ALA A 66 -6.16 4.11 -0.42
CA ALA A 66 -5.50 2.79 -0.39
C ALA A 66 -4.38 2.72 -1.43
N ARG A 67 -4.58 3.28 -2.61
CA ARG A 67 -3.55 3.40 -3.64
C ARG A 67 -2.37 4.24 -3.14
N ASN A 68 -2.64 5.37 -2.51
CA ASN A 68 -1.60 6.24 -1.95
C ASN A 68 -0.80 5.53 -0.84
N ALA A 69 -1.48 4.76 0.02
CA ALA A 69 -0.81 3.95 1.03
C ALA A 69 0.14 2.94 0.38
N MET A 70 -0.29 2.29 -0.69
CA MET A 70 0.57 1.34 -1.41
C MET A 70 1.73 2.05 -2.12
N MET A 71 1.55 3.27 -2.61
CA MET A 71 2.66 4.06 -3.15
C MET A 71 3.72 4.33 -2.07
N ASN A 72 3.30 4.62 -0.84
CA ASN A 72 4.23 4.77 0.28
C ASN A 72 4.97 3.45 0.58
N VAL A 73 4.27 2.32 0.55
CA VAL A 73 4.90 0.99 0.73
C VAL A 73 5.95 0.75 -0.37
N LEU A 74 5.61 1.01 -1.62
CA LEU A 74 6.54 0.83 -2.73
C LEU A 74 7.76 1.76 -2.62
N ALA A 75 7.58 2.99 -2.14
CA ALA A 75 8.68 3.91 -1.89
C ALA A 75 9.64 3.38 -0.82
N VAL A 76 9.10 2.81 0.27
CA VAL A 76 9.91 2.17 1.32
C VAL A 76 10.66 0.97 0.76
N LEU A 77 9.98 0.12 -0.03
CA LEU A 77 10.61 -1.06 -0.64
C LEU A 77 11.71 -0.67 -1.61
N GLU A 78 11.49 0.34 -2.44
CA GLU A 78 12.52 0.83 -3.38
C GLU A 78 13.75 1.32 -2.64
N ARG A 79 13.56 2.08 -1.57
CA ARG A 79 14.65 2.58 -0.74
C ARG A 79 15.44 1.44 -0.09
N ASP A 80 14.74 0.50 0.55
CA ASP A 80 15.38 -0.52 1.37
C ASP A 80 15.96 -1.67 0.54
N LEU A 81 15.36 -1.97 -0.61
CA LEU A 81 15.87 -2.98 -1.54
C LEU A 81 16.87 -2.42 -2.56
N GLY A 82 16.86 -1.11 -2.78
CA GLY A 82 17.65 -0.45 -3.82
C GLY A 82 16.99 -0.48 -5.20
N SER A 83 16.08 -1.42 -5.46
CA SER A 83 15.30 -1.52 -6.69
C SER A 83 14.07 -2.38 -6.47
N LEU A 84 12.93 -1.99 -7.03
CA LEU A 84 11.72 -2.81 -7.04
C LEU A 84 11.90 -4.10 -7.86
N ASP A 85 12.89 -4.15 -8.74
CA ASP A 85 13.16 -5.33 -9.57
C ASP A 85 13.61 -6.54 -8.75
N ARG A 86 13.99 -6.34 -7.48
CA ARG A 86 14.32 -7.43 -6.57
C ARG A 86 13.10 -8.16 -6.02
N ILE A 87 11.90 -7.63 -6.23
CA ILE A 87 10.65 -8.23 -5.71
C ILE A 87 10.25 -9.38 -6.62
N CYS A 88 10.09 -10.57 -6.05
CA CYS A 88 9.65 -11.78 -6.76
C CYS A 88 8.15 -12.01 -6.64
N SER A 89 7.52 -11.59 -5.53
CA SER A 89 6.08 -11.68 -5.35
C SER A 89 5.63 -10.84 -4.15
N PHE A 90 4.35 -10.47 -4.16
CA PHE A 90 3.66 -9.94 -2.99
C PHE A 90 2.75 -11.05 -2.45
N ASP A 91 3.04 -11.54 -1.27
CA ASP A 91 2.40 -12.75 -0.77
C ASP A 91 1.17 -12.47 0.09
N LYS A 92 1.24 -11.44 0.94
CA LYS A 92 0.15 -11.08 1.85
C LYS A 92 0.14 -9.59 2.14
N ILE A 93 -1.04 -8.98 2.03
CA ILE A 93 -1.29 -7.64 2.58
C ILE A 93 -2.46 -7.68 3.56
N THR A 94 -2.41 -6.80 4.53
CA THR A 94 -3.55 -6.49 5.40
C THR A 94 -3.85 -5.00 5.26
N VAL A 95 -5.11 -4.68 4.97
CA VAL A 95 -5.55 -3.30 4.78
C VAL A 95 -6.47 -2.93 5.95
N PHE A 96 -6.02 -1.97 6.75
CA PHE A 96 -6.79 -1.44 7.87
C PHE A 96 -7.51 -0.18 7.39
N VAL A 97 -8.84 -0.24 7.36
CA VAL A 97 -9.67 0.83 6.80
C VAL A 97 -10.37 1.59 7.93
N ALA A 98 -9.99 2.85 8.13
CA ALA A 98 -10.72 3.73 9.03
C ALA A 98 -12.14 3.91 8.49
N SER A 99 -13.11 3.35 9.17
CA SER A 99 -14.47 3.26 8.64
C SER A 99 -15.52 3.35 9.75
N ALA A 100 -16.73 3.80 9.37
CA ALA A 100 -17.89 3.82 10.24
C ALA A 100 -18.31 2.39 10.58
N ASP A 101 -19.04 2.21 11.69
CA ASP A 101 -19.48 0.88 12.15
C ASP A 101 -20.40 0.18 11.16
N ASP A 102 -21.12 0.92 10.34
CA ASP A 102 -22.04 0.41 9.33
C ASP A 102 -21.46 0.42 7.91
N PHE A 103 -20.17 0.59 7.77
CA PHE A 103 -19.47 0.53 6.49
C PHE A 103 -18.94 -0.90 6.27
N TYR A 104 -19.24 -1.51 5.15
CA TYR A 104 -18.90 -2.91 4.86
C TYR A 104 -18.12 -3.11 3.55
N GLU A 105 -17.68 -2.02 2.91
CA GLU A 105 -16.98 -2.11 1.63
C GLU A 105 -15.45 -2.04 1.76
N GLN A 106 -14.90 -2.51 2.90
CA GLN A 106 -13.45 -2.54 3.11
C GLN A 106 -12.71 -3.31 2.00
N PRO A 107 -13.22 -4.48 1.52
CA PRO A 107 -12.54 -5.17 0.41
C PRO A 107 -12.48 -4.33 -0.86
N GLN A 108 -13.54 -3.60 -1.19
CA GLN A 108 -13.58 -2.72 -2.36
C GLN A 108 -12.57 -1.57 -2.22
N VAL A 109 -12.45 -1.00 -1.03
CA VAL A 109 -11.44 0.03 -0.73
C VAL A 109 -10.03 -0.52 -0.96
N ALA A 110 -9.75 -1.72 -0.46
CA ALA A 110 -8.46 -2.38 -0.62
C ALA A 110 -8.07 -2.62 -2.07
N ASN A 111 -9.05 -2.71 -2.98
CA ASN A 111 -8.81 -2.85 -4.41
C ASN A 111 -7.96 -1.70 -4.97
N GLY A 112 -8.02 -0.51 -4.37
CA GLY A 112 -7.16 0.61 -4.78
C GLY A 112 -5.68 0.29 -4.64
N ALA A 113 -5.29 -0.40 -3.58
CA ALA A 113 -3.92 -0.83 -3.37
C ALA A 113 -3.52 -1.99 -4.29
N THR A 114 -4.36 -3.03 -4.36
CA THR A 114 -4.04 -4.22 -5.17
C THR A 114 -4.08 -3.94 -6.66
N LYS A 115 -4.90 -3.00 -7.10
CA LYS A 115 -4.91 -2.58 -8.52
C LYS A 115 -3.58 -1.95 -8.92
N LEU A 116 -2.99 -1.14 -8.06
CA LEU A 116 -1.66 -0.58 -8.33
C LEU A 116 -0.62 -1.70 -8.46
N LEU A 117 -0.63 -2.66 -7.54
CA LEU A 117 0.30 -3.81 -7.60
C LEU A 117 0.09 -4.63 -8.89
N GLN A 118 -1.16 -4.87 -9.27
CA GLN A 118 -1.48 -5.58 -10.49
C GLN A 118 -0.97 -4.84 -11.72
N ASP A 119 -1.20 -3.54 -11.79
CA ASP A 119 -0.81 -2.72 -12.95
C ASP A 119 0.71 -2.66 -13.12
N VAL A 120 1.45 -2.60 -12.01
CA VAL A 120 2.92 -2.51 -12.06
C VAL A 120 3.57 -3.87 -12.23
N PHE A 121 3.12 -4.88 -11.48
CA PHE A 121 3.83 -6.17 -11.34
C PHE A 121 3.13 -7.33 -12.07
N GLY A 122 1.92 -7.15 -12.55
CA GLY A 122 1.14 -8.22 -13.18
C GLY A 122 0.43 -9.10 -12.16
N ASP A 123 -0.40 -10.02 -12.65
CA ASP A 123 -1.24 -10.86 -11.80
C ASP A 123 -0.43 -11.82 -10.93
N GLU A 124 0.57 -12.47 -11.51
CA GLU A 124 1.34 -13.51 -10.82
C GLU A 124 2.19 -12.95 -9.67
N ILE A 125 2.89 -11.85 -9.91
CA ILE A 125 3.77 -11.23 -8.92
C ILE A 125 3.00 -10.27 -8.02
N GLY A 126 2.08 -9.51 -8.60
CA GLY A 126 1.46 -8.36 -7.96
C GLY A 126 0.28 -8.68 -7.07
N LEU A 127 -0.55 -9.69 -7.40
CA LEU A 127 -1.76 -9.95 -6.63
C LEU A 127 -1.48 -10.80 -5.39
N PRO A 128 -1.56 -10.23 -4.19
CA PRO A 128 -1.30 -10.95 -2.95
C PRO A 128 -2.57 -11.63 -2.43
N THR A 129 -2.40 -12.53 -1.48
CA THR A 129 -3.49 -12.86 -0.56
C THR A 129 -3.77 -11.63 0.32
N ARG A 130 -5.00 -11.50 0.83
CA ARG A 130 -5.40 -10.22 1.41
C ARG A 130 -6.43 -10.37 2.51
N SER A 131 -6.34 -9.49 3.53
CA SER A 131 -7.41 -9.23 4.47
C SER A 131 -7.68 -7.72 4.52
N ALA A 132 -8.95 -7.34 4.52
CA ALA A 132 -9.37 -5.95 4.64
C ALA A 132 -10.31 -5.84 5.84
N VAL A 133 -9.96 -5.01 6.81
CA VAL A 133 -10.69 -4.90 8.07
C VAL A 133 -10.99 -3.45 8.40
N GLY A 134 -12.16 -3.22 9.02
CA GLY A 134 -12.54 -1.90 9.50
C GLY A 134 -11.86 -1.61 10.84
N MET A 135 -11.47 -0.36 11.02
CA MET A 135 -10.84 0.15 12.24
C MET A 135 -11.59 1.36 12.74
N ASN A 136 -11.76 1.43 14.03
CA ASN A 136 -12.33 2.58 14.70
C ASN A 136 -11.19 3.48 15.21
N VAL A 137 -10.68 4.30 14.33
CA VAL A 137 -9.56 5.19 14.62
C VAL A 137 -9.90 6.64 14.35
#